data_a1c57b3d20765d1e820730d023bbe21f
#
_entry.id   a1c57b3d20765d1e820730d023bbe21f
#
_cell.length_a   1.000
_cell.length_b   1.000
_cell.length_c   1.000
_cell.angle_alpha   90.00
_cell.angle_beta   90.00
_cell.angle_gamma   90.00
#
_symmetry.space_group_name_H-M   'P 1'
#
loop_
_entity.id
_entity.type
_entity.pdbx_description
1 polymer ?
#
loop_
_entity_poly.entity_id
_entity_poly.type
_entity_poly.pdbx_seq_one_letter_code
_entity_poly.pdbx_strand_id
1 'polypeptide(L)'
;KFELYDGSYHDVDSNEMSFKMAGILAFRNVSPGARPVLLEPIMEVEVWTPDEYQGAVMGDLSSRRGHIVGTDKDGKLTKIKAMVPEAELDRYATTLHSVTHGRGTYKMKFHVYQDAPADVAAKVTEARKKELEEAKA
;
A
#
# COMPACT_ATOMS: atom_id res chain seq x y z
N LYS A 1 -0.67 -19.59 1.80
CA LYS A 1 -1.49 -20.60 2.44
C LYS A 1 -0.64 -21.36 3.47
N PHE A 2 -1.14 -21.52 4.69
CA PHE A 2 -0.53 -22.34 5.72
C PHE A 2 -1.38 -23.57 5.96
N GLU A 3 -0.73 -24.73 6.06
CA GLU A 3 -1.38 -25.99 6.36
C GLU A 3 -0.63 -26.65 7.52
N LEU A 4 -1.36 -26.99 8.58
CA LEU A 4 -0.87 -27.85 9.65
C LEU A 4 -1.17 -29.29 9.27
N TYR A 5 -0.15 -30.13 9.12
CA TYR A 5 -0.32 -31.51 8.71
C TYR A 5 0.20 -32.52 9.73
N ASP A 6 0.93 -32.09 10.74
CA ASP A 6 1.47 -32.95 11.80
C ASP A 6 1.71 -32.20 13.10
N GLY A 7 1.76 -32.88 14.21
CA GLY A 7 2.03 -32.34 15.53
C GLY A 7 2.16 -33.43 16.58
N SER A 8 2.65 -33.07 17.75
CA SER A 8 2.73 -33.95 18.92
C SER A 8 2.11 -33.27 20.13
N TYR A 9 1.68 -34.09 21.07
CA TYR A 9 1.03 -33.68 22.30
C TYR A 9 1.59 -34.46 23.49
N HIS A 10 1.76 -33.76 24.63
CA HIS A 10 2.15 -34.36 25.91
C HIS A 10 1.25 -33.82 27.02
N ASP A 11 0.76 -34.70 27.89
CA ASP A 11 -0.22 -34.36 28.93
C ASP A 11 0.28 -33.33 29.95
N VAL A 12 1.60 -33.24 30.13
CA VAL A 12 2.21 -32.40 31.18
C VAL A 12 2.56 -31.00 30.69
N ASP A 13 3.03 -30.83 29.43
CA ASP A 13 3.60 -29.62 28.90
C ASP A 13 2.88 -29.06 27.66
N SER A 14 1.78 -29.68 27.28
CA SER A 14 0.92 -29.21 26.17
C SER A 14 -0.29 -28.49 26.72
N ASN A 15 -0.38 -27.22 26.39
CA ASN A 15 -1.50 -26.32 26.71
C ASN A 15 -1.71 -25.30 25.59
N GLU A 16 -2.74 -24.46 25.71
CA GLU A 16 -3.08 -23.45 24.73
C GLU A 16 -1.90 -22.52 24.43
N MET A 17 -1.20 -22.04 25.45
CA MET A 17 -0.05 -21.14 25.30
C MET A 17 1.11 -21.84 24.57
N SER A 18 1.39 -23.09 24.89
CA SER A 18 2.45 -23.88 24.24
C SER A 18 2.16 -24.08 22.76
N PHE A 19 0.92 -24.39 22.38
CA PHE A 19 0.52 -24.52 20.99
C PHE A 19 0.56 -23.20 20.25
N LYS A 20 0.16 -22.09 20.89
CA LYS A 20 0.28 -20.75 20.33
C LYS A 20 1.74 -20.40 20.03
N MET A 21 2.64 -20.65 20.96
CA MET A 21 4.07 -20.41 20.79
C MET A 21 4.67 -21.31 19.71
N ALA A 22 4.28 -22.58 19.65
CA ALA A 22 4.71 -23.48 18.59
C ALA A 22 4.30 -22.99 17.21
N GLY A 23 3.06 -22.50 17.05
CA GLY A 23 2.58 -21.91 15.82
C GLY A 23 3.36 -20.66 15.39
N ILE A 24 3.67 -19.76 16.34
CA ILE A 24 4.49 -18.56 16.08
C ILE A 24 5.90 -18.94 15.63
N LEU A 25 6.54 -19.92 16.30
CA LEU A 25 7.88 -20.38 15.95
C LEU A 25 7.90 -21.08 14.60
N ALA A 26 6.92 -21.91 14.31
CA ALA A 26 6.78 -22.58 13.02
C ALA A 26 6.66 -21.54 11.88
N PHE A 27 5.80 -20.54 12.05
CA PHE A 27 5.67 -19.46 11.08
C PHE A 27 6.99 -18.71 10.85
N ARG A 28 7.69 -18.33 11.93
CA ARG A 28 8.96 -17.63 11.85
C ARG A 28 10.05 -18.44 11.15
N ASN A 29 10.05 -19.76 11.33
CA ASN A 29 11.04 -20.63 10.70
C ASN A 29 10.76 -20.85 9.21
N VAL A 30 9.49 -20.95 8.81
CA VAL A 30 9.10 -21.29 7.44
C VAL A 30 8.99 -20.05 6.53
N SER A 31 8.53 -18.92 7.07
CA SER A 31 8.22 -17.73 6.26
C SER A 31 9.40 -17.18 5.45
N PRO A 32 10.66 -17.16 5.92
CA PRO A 32 11.79 -16.67 5.09
C PRO A 32 12.03 -17.55 3.86
N GLY A 33 11.82 -18.87 3.98
CA GLY A 33 11.95 -19.82 2.87
C GLY A 33 10.86 -19.70 1.80
N ALA A 34 9.73 -19.12 2.16
CA ALA A 34 8.62 -18.85 1.23
C ALA A 34 8.84 -17.66 0.30
N ARG A 35 9.98 -16.99 0.38
CA ARG A 35 10.31 -15.77 -0.39
C ARG A 35 9.22 -14.70 -0.27
N PRO A 36 9.03 -14.12 0.94
CA PRO A 36 8.01 -13.13 1.17
C PRO A 36 8.23 -11.89 0.31
N VAL A 37 7.16 -11.31 -0.20
CA VAL A 37 7.16 -10.04 -0.92
C VAL A 37 6.34 -9.02 -0.14
N LEU A 38 6.76 -7.76 -0.19
CA LEU A 38 5.99 -6.66 0.38
C LEU A 38 4.90 -6.26 -0.61
N LEU A 39 3.66 -6.22 -0.14
CA LEU A 39 2.54 -5.71 -0.91
C LEU A 39 2.27 -4.26 -0.54
N GLU A 40 1.95 -3.43 -1.52
CA GLU A 40 1.46 -2.07 -1.31
C GLU A 40 0.01 -1.94 -1.79
N PRO A 41 -0.83 -1.20 -1.06
CA PRO A 41 -2.19 -0.92 -1.50
C PRO A 41 -2.17 0.06 -2.67
N ILE A 42 -2.90 -0.28 -3.72
CA ILE A 42 -3.13 0.59 -4.87
C ILE A 42 -4.53 1.19 -4.75
N MET A 43 -4.60 2.50 -4.82
CA MET A 43 -5.85 3.26 -4.75
C MET A 43 -6.30 3.65 -6.14
N GLU A 44 -7.58 3.50 -6.41
CA GLU A 44 -8.23 4.13 -7.56
C GLU A 44 -8.55 5.57 -7.20
N VAL A 45 -7.94 6.51 -7.90
CA VAL A 45 -8.12 7.94 -7.70
C VAL A 45 -8.87 8.52 -8.91
N GLU A 46 -9.98 9.17 -8.64
CA GLU A 46 -10.74 9.92 -9.64
C GLU A 46 -10.64 11.41 -9.29
N VAL A 47 -10.19 12.22 -10.24
CA VAL A 47 -10.00 13.67 -10.07
C VAL A 47 -10.87 14.41 -11.05
N TRP A 48 -11.65 15.37 -10.57
CA TRP A 48 -12.42 16.29 -11.40
C TRP A 48 -11.75 17.66 -11.38
N THR A 49 -11.39 18.16 -12.55
CA THR A 49 -10.69 19.44 -12.70
C THR A 49 -11.11 20.15 -14.00
N PRO A 50 -11.07 21.48 -14.05
CA PRO A 50 -11.18 22.20 -15.32
C PRO A 50 -10.10 21.77 -16.31
N ASP A 51 -10.42 21.81 -17.60
CA ASP A 51 -9.53 21.36 -18.69
C ASP A 51 -8.16 22.04 -18.66
N GLU A 52 -8.11 23.28 -18.25
CA GLU A 52 -6.87 24.08 -18.16
C GLU A 52 -5.82 23.49 -17.20
N TYR A 53 -6.27 22.70 -16.20
CA TYR A 53 -5.38 22.06 -15.19
C TYR A 53 -5.19 20.57 -15.44
N GLN A 54 -5.81 19.98 -16.45
CA GLN A 54 -5.73 18.54 -16.73
C GLN A 54 -4.27 18.08 -16.84
N GLY A 55 -3.44 18.78 -17.60
CA GLY A 55 -2.03 18.42 -17.79
C GLY A 55 -1.23 18.46 -16.50
N ALA A 56 -1.45 19.46 -15.65
CA ALA A 56 -0.78 19.60 -14.37
C ALA A 56 -1.16 18.45 -13.40
N VAL A 57 -2.45 18.11 -13.34
CA VAL A 57 -2.95 17.00 -12.50
C VAL A 57 -2.43 15.66 -13.00
N MET A 58 -2.43 15.40 -14.30
CA MET A 58 -1.87 14.16 -14.87
C MET A 58 -0.37 14.05 -14.61
N GLY A 59 0.37 15.15 -14.70
CA GLY A 59 1.80 15.22 -14.40
C GLY A 59 2.08 14.89 -12.92
N ASP A 60 1.31 15.47 -12.00
CA ASP A 60 1.43 15.20 -10.57
C ASP A 60 1.12 13.72 -10.25
N LEU A 61 0.02 13.17 -10.76
CA LEU A 61 -0.33 11.76 -10.56
C LEU A 61 0.75 10.82 -11.13
N SER A 62 1.32 11.13 -12.28
CA SER A 62 2.41 10.36 -12.87
C SER A 62 3.69 10.43 -12.02
N SER A 63 4.01 11.58 -11.45
CA SER A 63 5.16 11.73 -10.54
C SER A 63 5.03 10.92 -9.25
N ARG A 64 3.80 10.59 -8.86
CA ARG A 64 3.44 9.74 -7.72
C ARG A 64 3.35 8.26 -8.06
N ARG A 65 4.05 7.80 -9.07
CA ARG A 65 3.97 6.42 -9.60
C ARG A 65 2.54 6.02 -10.03
N GLY A 66 1.70 7.01 -10.33
CA GLY A 66 0.34 6.79 -10.77
C GLY A 66 0.26 6.35 -12.24
N HIS A 67 -0.58 5.35 -12.49
CA HIS A 67 -0.92 4.91 -13.83
C HIS A 67 -2.26 5.52 -14.24
N ILE A 68 -2.25 6.40 -15.26
CA ILE A 68 -3.48 7.01 -15.79
C ILE A 68 -4.25 5.95 -16.57
N VAL A 69 -5.46 5.66 -16.15
CA VAL A 69 -6.36 4.68 -16.80
C VAL A 69 -7.14 5.33 -17.93
N GLY A 70 -7.57 6.55 -17.74
CA GLY A 70 -8.35 7.27 -18.73
C GLY A 70 -8.78 8.65 -18.26
N THR A 71 -9.35 9.38 -19.19
CA THR A 71 -9.94 10.71 -18.95
C THR A 71 -11.29 10.78 -19.64
N ASP A 72 -12.27 11.30 -18.93
CA ASP A 72 -13.63 11.48 -19.43
C ASP A 72 -14.10 12.92 -19.19
N LYS A 73 -15.07 13.37 -19.98
CA LYS A 73 -15.75 14.63 -19.74
C LYS A 73 -16.93 14.45 -18.80
N ASP A 74 -16.99 15.27 -17.77
CA ASP A 74 -18.10 15.34 -16.83
C ASP A 74 -18.62 16.79 -16.74
N GLY A 75 -19.50 17.14 -17.69
CA GLY A 75 -20.00 18.50 -17.86
C GLY A 75 -18.89 19.48 -18.28
N LYS A 76 -18.59 20.44 -17.40
CA LYS A 76 -17.53 21.45 -17.61
C LYS A 76 -16.18 21.04 -17.03
N LEU A 77 -16.10 19.85 -16.42
CA LEU A 77 -14.91 19.33 -15.81
C LEU A 77 -14.38 18.14 -16.61
N THR A 78 -13.08 17.92 -16.53
CA THR A 78 -12.45 16.68 -16.96
C THR A 78 -12.28 15.77 -15.74
N LYS A 79 -12.77 14.55 -15.86
CA LYS A 79 -12.56 13.47 -14.90
C LYS A 79 -11.33 12.67 -15.32
N ILE A 80 -10.34 12.59 -14.45
CA ILE A 80 -9.12 11.81 -14.64
C ILE A 80 -9.18 10.61 -13.70
N LYS A 81 -9.00 9.41 -14.23
CA LYS A 81 -8.94 8.18 -13.46
C LYS A 81 -7.53 7.62 -13.47
N ALA A 82 -6.98 7.36 -12.30
CA ALA A 82 -5.64 6.81 -12.14
C ALA A 82 -5.58 5.77 -11.03
N MET A 83 -4.62 4.84 -11.15
CA MET A 83 -4.24 3.91 -10.10
C MET A 83 -2.93 4.40 -9.49
N VAL A 84 -2.94 4.67 -8.18
CA VAL A 84 -1.82 5.29 -7.47
C VAL A 84 -1.56 4.52 -6.18
N PRO A 85 -0.29 4.19 -5.85
CA PRO A 85 0.04 3.62 -4.56
C PRO A 85 -0.35 4.56 -3.42
N GLU A 86 -0.99 4.03 -2.37
CA GLU A 86 -1.45 4.83 -1.23
C GLU A 86 -0.30 5.62 -0.58
N ALA A 87 0.89 5.03 -0.49
CA ALA A 87 2.08 5.66 0.07
C ALA A 87 2.47 6.97 -0.64
N GLU A 88 2.13 7.13 -1.92
CA GLU A 88 2.43 8.32 -2.72
C GLU A 88 1.32 9.40 -2.65
N LEU A 89 0.21 9.10 -1.97
CA LEU A 89 -0.94 10.00 -1.84
C LEU A 89 -0.88 10.89 -0.59
N ASP A 90 0.25 10.85 0.13
CA ASP A 90 0.45 11.79 1.24
C ASP A 90 0.29 13.23 0.75
N ARG A 91 -0.51 14.00 1.51
CA ARG A 91 -0.84 15.41 1.21
C ARG A 91 -1.38 15.68 -0.19
N TYR A 92 -1.94 14.66 -0.86
CA TYR A 92 -2.47 14.83 -2.22
C TYR A 92 -3.54 15.92 -2.30
N ALA A 93 -4.42 16.03 -1.31
CA ALA A 93 -5.43 17.10 -1.25
C ALA A 93 -4.81 18.50 -1.34
N THR A 94 -3.74 18.75 -0.61
CA THR A 94 -3.02 20.04 -0.61
C THR A 94 -2.39 20.32 -1.96
N THR A 95 -1.74 19.31 -2.55
CA THR A 95 -1.12 19.45 -3.87
C THR A 95 -2.16 19.71 -4.95
N LEU A 96 -3.25 18.94 -4.95
CA LEU A 96 -4.35 19.14 -5.92
C LEU A 96 -4.95 20.53 -5.81
N HIS A 97 -5.19 20.99 -4.58
CA HIS A 97 -5.70 22.34 -4.35
C HIS A 97 -4.74 23.42 -4.91
N SER A 98 -3.44 23.23 -4.73
CA SER A 98 -2.42 24.14 -5.26
C SER A 98 -2.39 24.15 -6.79
N VAL A 99 -2.27 22.97 -7.43
CA VAL A 99 -2.13 22.88 -8.90
C VAL A 99 -3.40 23.24 -9.66
N THR A 100 -4.57 23.22 -9.02
CA THR A 100 -5.87 23.56 -9.62
C THR A 100 -6.44 24.88 -9.12
N HIS A 101 -5.67 25.63 -8.33
CA HIS A 101 -6.14 26.87 -7.68
C HIS A 101 -7.48 26.68 -6.94
N GLY A 102 -7.62 25.57 -6.25
CA GLY A 102 -8.80 25.22 -5.46
C GLY A 102 -10.00 24.72 -6.27
N ARG A 103 -9.87 24.51 -7.57
CA ARG A 103 -10.97 24.10 -8.45
C ARG A 103 -11.03 22.58 -8.68
N GLY A 104 -10.04 21.82 -8.21
CA GLY A 104 -10.00 20.38 -8.33
C GLY A 104 -10.64 19.68 -7.12
N THR A 105 -11.36 18.61 -7.38
CA THR A 105 -11.86 17.68 -6.36
C THR A 105 -11.44 16.26 -6.70
N TYR A 106 -11.34 15.39 -5.70
CA TYR A 106 -11.00 14.00 -5.95
C TYR A 106 -11.76 13.05 -5.04
N LYS A 107 -11.84 11.81 -5.49
CA LYS A 107 -12.26 10.66 -4.70
C LYS A 107 -11.21 9.57 -4.82
N MET A 108 -11.01 8.82 -3.76
CA MET A 108 -10.15 7.64 -3.78
C MET A 108 -10.84 6.48 -3.10
N LYS A 109 -10.59 5.28 -3.62
CA LYS A 109 -11.03 4.04 -3.03
C LYS A 109 -9.96 2.98 -3.18
N PHE A 110 -9.92 2.03 -2.26
CA PHE A 110 -9.03 0.88 -2.38
C PHE A 110 -9.37 0.07 -3.65
N HIS A 111 -8.34 -0.32 -4.39
CA HIS A 111 -8.50 -1.16 -5.58
C HIS A 111 -7.92 -2.56 -5.35
N VAL A 112 -6.62 -2.69 -5.13
CA VAL A 112 -5.94 -3.97 -5.00
C VAL A 112 -4.62 -3.82 -4.24
N TYR A 113 -4.13 -4.91 -3.65
CA TYR A 113 -2.74 -5.03 -3.23
C TYR A 113 -1.88 -5.47 -4.42
N GLN A 114 -0.72 -4.87 -4.57
CA GLN A 114 0.25 -5.19 -5.62
C GLN A 114 1.65 -5.28 -5.02
N ASP A 115 2.51 -6.08 -5.64
CA ASP A 115 3.91 -6.18 -5.22
C ASP A 115 4.58 -4.81 -5.25
N ALA A 116 5.17 -4.41 -4.13
CA ALA A 116 5.93 -3.17 -4.08
C ALA A 116 7.23 -3.29 -4.89
N PRO A 117 7.64 -2.23 -5.62
CA PRO A 117 8.94 -2.19 -6.26
C PRO A 117 10.07 -2.46 -5.27
N ALA A 118 11.15 -3.07 -5.73
CA ALA A 118 12.25 -3.52 -4.86
C ALA A 118 12.89 -2.38 -4.04
N ASP A 119 13.00 -1.19 -4.60
CA ASP A 119 13.51 0.01 -3.94
C ASP A 119 12.58 0.51 -2.82
N VAL A 120 11.27 0.46 -3.05
CA VAL A 120 10.25 0.82 -2.05
C VAL A 120 10.23 -0.23 -0.93
N ALA A 121 10.22 -1.51 -1.29
CA ALA A 121 10.26 -2.61 -0.33
C ALA A 121 11.50 -2.54 0.56
N ALA A 122 12.67 -2.24 0.00
CA ALA A 122 13.91 -2.08 0.75
C ALA A 122 13.84 -0.92 1.75
N LYS A 123 13.34 0.25 1.35
CA LYS A 123 13.17 1.41 2.23
C LYS A 123 12.23 1.12 3.41
N VAL A 124 11.07 0.51 3.13
CA VAL A 124 10.09 0.17 4.18
C VAL A 124 10.66 -0.85 5.15
N THR A 125 11.35 -1.88 4.64
CA THR A 125 11.97 -2.92 5.46
C THR A 125 13.07 -2.34 6.36
N GLU A 126 13.90 -1.46 5.83
CA GLU A 126 14.96 -0.79 6.58
C GLU A 126 14.40 0.15 7.66
N ALA A 127 13.37 0.94 7.33
CA ALA A 127 12.70 1.80 8.28
C ALA A 127 12.11 0.99 9.44
N ARG A 128 11.44 -0.11 9.13
CA ARG A 128 10.87 -1.00 10.15
C ARG A 128 11.93 -1.66 11.03
N LYS A 129 13.07 -2.00 10.46
CA LYS A 129 14.19 -2.57 11.21
C LYS A 129 14.74 -1.57 12.22
N LYS A 130 14.90 -0.30 11.84
CA LYS A 130 15.33 0.78 12.76
C LYS A 130 14.34 1.00 13.90
N GLU A 131 13.03 1.08 13.60
CA GLU A 131 11.99 1.18 14.63
C GLU A 131 12.04 0.04 15.64
N LEU A 132 12.29 -1.18 15.18
CA LEU A 132 12.38 -2.35 16.05
C LEU A 132 13.65 -2.35 16.90
N GLU A 133 14.75 -1.79 16.41
CA GLU A 133 15.99 -1.62 17.16
C GLU A 133 15.84 -0.52 18.23
N GLU A 134 15.22 0.60 17.87
CA GLU A 134 14.92 1.70 18.80
C GLU A 134 13.95 1.28 19.91
N ALA A 135 12.94 0.44 19.59
CA ALA A 135 11.99 -0.08 20.57
C ALA A 135 12.59 -1.10 21.55
N LYS A 136 13.78 -1.64 21.26
CA LYS A 136 14.49 -2.57 22.14
C LYS A 136 15.56 -1.90 23.02
N ALA A 137 15.91 -0.65 22.68
CA ALA A 137 16.84 0.15 23.44
C ALA A 137 16.17 0.85 24.62
#